data_27a49bd8fe838d943736fb58a6480ebd
#
_entry.id   27a49bd8fe838d943736fb58a6480ebd
#
_cell.length_a   1.000
_cell.length_b   1.000
_cell.length_c   1.000
_cell.angle_alpha   90.00
_cell.angle_beta   90.00
_cell.angle_gamma   90.00
#
_symmetry.space_group_name_H-M   'P 1'
#
loop_
_entity.id
_entity.type
_entity.pdbx_description
1 polymer ?
#
loop_
_entity_poly.entity_id
_entity_poly.type
_entity_poly.pdbx_seq_one_letter_code
_entity_poly.pdbx_strand_id
1 'polypeptide(L)'
;MLNFLKKNSDNQEKTERCFDSSKPVADHIAVIMDGNGRWAQKRMLPRIAGHKEGMNNVKVITKHASKLGVKVLTLYAFSTENWKRPTDEVNFLMKLPVDFFDVFVPELIEENVRVNVMGYKEFLPAHTQKAVENAMEQTKENTGLILNFALNYGSRAEILTAVNDIVALAKSGDLPDEVDEKTFSSHLMTASLGEALQDPDLLIRTSGEERISNFLLWQIAYSELFFTDKYWPDFTTTDLEEAIGSYQLRNRRFGGLKDTTEGDA
;
A
#
# COMPACT_ATOMS: atom_id res chain seq x y z
N MET A 1 -26.73 30.73 8.89
CA MET A 1 -25.64 30.72 9.90
C MET A 1 -24.91 29.37 9.97
N LEU A 2 -25.60 28.23 10.03
CA LEU A 2 -24.95 26.90 10.06
C LEU A 2 -24.04 26.55 8.86
N ASN A 3 -24.44 27.01 7.63
CA ASN A 3 -23.62 26.75 6.42
C ASN A 3 -22.32 27.57 6.35
N PHE A 4 -22.21 28.66 7.09
CA PHE A 4 -21.02 29.49 7.13
C PHE A 4 -20.00 28.92 8.12
N LEU A 5 -20.48 28.32 9.22
CA LEU A 5 -19.63 27.65 10.22
C LEU A 5 -19.02 26.35 9.68
N LYS A 6 -19.79 25.58 8.88
CA LYS A 6 -19.31 24.35 8.24
C LYS A 6 -18.24 24.63 7.17
N LYS A 7 -18.39 25.72 6.41
CA LYS A 7 -17.42 26.14 5.39
C LYS A 7 -16.11 26.67 5.99
N ASN A 8 -16.16 27.27 7.18
CA ASN A 8 -14.97 27.72 7.90
C ASN A 8 -14.23 26.57 8.59
N SER A 9 -14.92 25.56 9.14
CA SER A 9 -14.28 24.36 9.69
C SER A 9 -13.60 23.53 8.59
N ASP A 10 -14.26 23.34 7.44
CA ASP A 10 -13.68 22.62 6.28
C ASP A 10 -12.46 23.34 5.68
N ASN A 11 -12.43 24.69 5.75
CA ASN A 11 -11.27 25.49 5.30
C ASN A 11 -10.13 25.50 6.35
N GLN A 12 -10.41 25.49 7.64
CA GLN A 12 -9.41 25.36 8.69
C GLN A 12 -8.79 23.96 8.69
N GLU A 13 -9.60 22.90 8.60
CA GLU A 13 -9.09 21.53 8.47
C GLU A 13 -8.24 21.31 7.21
N LYS A 14 -8.58 21.95 6.08
CA LYS A 14 -7.76 21.91 4.86
C LYS A 14 -6.44 22.65 4.98
N THR A 15 -6.41 23.77 5.72
CA THR A 15 -5.18 24.54 5.95
C THR A 15 -4.24 23.79 6.91
N GLU A 16 -4.76 22.95 7.79
CA GLU A 16 -3.99 22.15 8.74
C GLU A 16 -3.36 20.89 8.12
N ARG A 17 -3.89 20.38 6.98
CA ARG A 17 -3.39 19.17 6.29
C ARG A 17 -2.35 19.43 5.20
N CYS A 18 -1.73 20.58 5.18
CA CYS A 18 -0.68 20.89 4.21
C CYS A 18 0.58 20.04 4.51
N PHE A 19 1.10 19.41 3.47
CA PHE A 19 2.39 18.75 3.50
C PHE A 19 3.50 19.74 3.89
N ASP A 20 4.30 19.35 4.87
CA ASP A 20 5.42 20.13 5.35
C ASP A 20 6.73 19.40 5.00
N SER A 21 7.47 19.92 4.01
CA SER A 21 8.72 19.31 3.53
C SER A 21 9.86 19.34 4.58
N SER A 22 9.70 20.07 5.67
CA SER A 22 10.68 20.11 6.78
C SER A 22 10.46 18.97 7.79
N LYS A 23 9.33 18.29 7.74
CA LYS A 23 8.98 17.18 8.62
C LYS A 23 9.25 15.83 7.98
N PRO A 24 9.50 14.78 8.79
CA PRO A 24 9.62 13.42 8.27
C PRO A 24 8.37 12.99 7.51
N VAL A 25 8.57 12.27 6.42
CA VAL A 25 7.49 11.56 5.71
C VAL A 25 7.28 10.17 6.30
N ALA A 26 6.16 9.54 5.99
CA ALA A 26 5.94 8.13 6.29
C ALA A 26 6.97 7.29 5.51
N ASP A 27 7.71 6.42 6.20
CA ASP A 27 8.70 5.54 5.58
C ASP A 27 8.03 4.49 4.69
N HIS A 28 6.92 3.93 5.16
CA HIS A 28 6.12 2.95 4.42
C HIS A 28 4.67 3.43 4.27
N ILE A 29 4.24 3.62 3.02
CA ILE A 29 2.87 3.97 2.66
C ILE A 29 2.21 2.77 1.97
N ALA A 30 1.07 2.33 2.47
CA ALA A 30 0.24 1.31 1.85
C ALA A 30 -1.00 1.95 1.19
N VAL A 31 -1.38 1.50 -0.01
CA VAL A 31 -2.51 2.07 -0.76
C VAL A 31 -3.47 0.99 -1.24
N ILE A 32 -4.76 1.14 -0.88
CA ILE A 32 -5.85 0.38 -1.49
C ILE A 32 -6.36 1.19 -2.68
N MET A 33 -5.97 0.79 -3.89
CA MET A 33 -6.26 1.44 -5.16
C MET A 33 -7.69 1.14 -5.63
N ASP A 34 -8.67 1.71 -4.95
CA ASP A 34 -10.09 1.46 -5.23
C ASP A 34 -10.70 2.50 -6.18
N GLY A 35 -11.79 2.11 -6.85
CA GLY A 35 -12.60 2.98 -7.68
C GLY A 35 -12.32 2.92 -9.19
N ASN A 36 -11.35 2.14 -9.67
CA ASN A 36 -11.01 2.04 -11.09
C ASN A 36 -12.24 1.74 -11.99
N GLY A 37 -13.02 0.72 -11.62
CA GLY A 37 -14.23 0.36 -12.37
C GLY A 37 -15.31 1.42 -12.31
N ARG A 38 -15.53 2.05 -11.15
CA ARG A 38 -16.51 3.14 -10.96
C ARG A 38 -16.10 4.40 -11.74
N TRP A 39 -14.81 4.71 -11.77
CA TRP A 39 -14.24 5.78 -12.57
C TRP A 39 -14.56 5.63 -14.06
N ALA A 40 -14.39 4.42 -14.63
CA ALA A 40 -14.69 4.11 -16.01
C ALA A 40 -16.20 4.22 -16.27
N GLN A 41 -17.04 3.62 -15.43
CA GLN A 41 -18.50 3.66 -15.56
C GLN A 41 -19.06 5.08 -15.55
N LYS A 42 -18.54 5.94 -14.65
CA LYS A 42 -18.93 7.36 -14.60
C LYS A 42 -18.62 8.12 -15.90
N ARG A 43 -17.66 7.61 -16.70
CA ARG A 43 -17.25 8.15 -18.00
C ARG A 43 -17.82 7.38 -19.20
N MET A 44 -18.76 6.46 -18.94
CA MET A 44 -19.34 5.58 -19.97
C MET A 44 -18.29 4.73 -20.69
N LEU A 45 -17.22 4.37 -20.00
CA LEU A 45 -16.14 3.52 -20.50
C LEU A 45 -16.23 2.09 -19.91
N PRO A 46 -15.72 1.08 -20.62
CA PRO A 46 -15.57 -0.26 -20.07
C PRO A 46 -14.71 -0.23 -18.79
N ARG A 47 -15.01 -1.08 -17.79
CA ARG A 47 -14.25 -1.19 -16.53
C ARG A 47 -12.75 -1.35 -16.73
N ILE A 48 -12.36 -2.07 -17.78
CA ILE A 48 -10.96 -2.29 -18.21
C ILE A 48 -10.22 -0.97 -18.44
N ALA A 49 -10.86 0.05 -19.00
CA ALA A 49 -10.25 1.36 -19.21
C ALA A 49 -9.84 2.03 -17.89
N GLY A 50 -10.66 1.86 -16.84
CA GLY A 50 -10.32 2.37 -15.51
C GLY A 50 -9.13 1.66 -14.87
N HIS A 51 -9.00 0.34 -15.06
CA HIS A 51 -7.84 -0.40 -14.59
C HIS A 51 -6.55 0.01 -15.30
N LYS A 52 -6.63 0.24 -16.63
CA LYS A 52 -5.49 0.73 -17.41
C LYS A 52 -5.04 2.13 -16.93
N GLU A 53 -5.99 3.04 -16.73
CA GLU A 53 -5.69 4.37 -16.22
C GLU A 53 -5.15 4.32 -14.79
N GLY A 54 -5.69 3.43 -13.95
CA GLY A 54 -5.13 3.18 -12.62
C GLY A 54 -3.67 2.74 -12.63
N MET A 55 -3.25 1.97 -13.64
CA MET A 55 -1.83 1.59 -13.81
C MET A 55 -0.97 2.78 -14.27
N ASN A 56 -1.50 3.68 -15.11
CA ASN A 56 -0.81 4.93 -15.45
C ASN A 56 -0.58 5.77 -14.18
N ASN A 57 -1.58 5.83 -13.30
CA ASN A 57 -1.47 6.56 -12.05
C ASN A 57 -0.44 5.94 -11.09
N VAL A 58 -0.26 4.62 -11.08
CA VAL A 58 0.82 3.96 -10.32
C VAL A 58 2.17 4.59 -10.66
N LYS A 59 2.48 4.83 -11.94
CA LYS A 59 3.74 5.45 -12.38
C LYS A 59 3.92 6.84 -11.77
N VAL A 60 2.88 7.66 -11.85
CA VAL A 60 2.91 9.05 -11.35
C VAL A 60 3.13 9.10 -9.85
N ILE A 61 2.36 8.31 -9.11
CA ILE A 61 2.42 8.28 -7.64
C ILE A 61 3.74 7.66 -7.15
N THR A 62 4.23 6.60 -7.80
CA THR A 62 5.52 5.99 -7.44
C THR A 62 6.68 6.98 -7.59
N LYS A 63 6.77 7.67 -8.72
CA LYS A 63 7.81 8.68 -8.94
C LYS A 63 7.74 9.82 -7.93
N HIS A 64 6.53 10.25 -7.59
CA HIS A 64 6.34 11.32 -6.61
C HIS A 64 6.68 10.86 -5.19
N ALA A 65 6.23 9.67 -4.77
CA ALA A 65 6.58 9.09 -3.47
C ALA A 65 8.10 8.94 -3.31
N SER A 66 8.80 8.47 -4.36
CA SER A 66 10.26 8.38 -4.37
C SER A 66 10.92 9.75 -4.15
N LYS A 67 10.45 10.80 -4.83
CA LYS A 67 10.95 12.17 -4.67
C LYS A 67 10.71 12.76 -3.27
N LEU A 68 9.62 12.36 -2.62
CA LEU A 68 9.32 12.77 -1.24
C LEU A 68 10.15 12.03 -0.18
N GLY A 69 10.90 10.98 -0.57
CA GLY A 69 11.73 10.21 0.34
C GLY A 69 11.02 9.03 1.01
N VAL A 70 9.84 8.62 0.51
CA VAL A 70 9.16 7.39 0.93
C VAL A 70 10.06 6.19 0.61
N LYS A 71 10.23 5.27 1.56
CA LYS A 71 11.10 4.10 1.39
C LYS A 71 10.37 2.90 0.81
N VAL A 72 9.10 2.70 1.19
CA VAL A 72 8.25 1.62 0.68
C VAL A 72 6.90 2.16 0.28
N LEU A 73 6.45 1.81 -0.93
CA LEU A 73 5.09 2.04 -1.41
C LEU A 73 4.44 0.69 -1.71
N THR A 74 3.55 0.23 -0.83
CA THR A 74 2.82 -1.03 -1.01
C THR A 74 1.46 -0.77 -1.65
N LEU A 75 1.21 -1.38 -2.80
CA LEU A 75 0.00 -1.20 -3.60
C LEU A 75 -0.84 -2.48 -3.62
N TYR A 76 -2.10 -2.40 -3.21
CA TYR A 76 -3.04 -3.53 -3.28
C TYR A 76 -3.55 -3.70 -4.71
N ALA A 77 -2.85 -4.52 -5.49
CA ALA A 77 -3.10 -4.70 -6.91
C ALA A 77 -4.19 -5.72 -7.22
N PHE A 78 -4.22 -6.86 -6.47
CA PHE A 78 -5.20 -7.92 -6.66
C PHE A 78 -5.38 -8.74 -5.39
N SER A 79 -6.62 -8.78 -4.86
CA SER A 79 -6.92 -9.56 -3.66
C SER A 79 -7.33 -11.00 -4.00
N THR A 80 -7.18 -11.92 -3.04
CA THR A 80 -7.67 -13.30 -3.16
C THR A 80 -9.18 -13.38 -3.45
N GLU A 81 -9.95 -12.40 -3.00
CA GLU A 81 -11.40 -12.31 -3.26
C GLU A 81 -11.72 -11.91 -4.71
N ASN A 82 -10.77 -11.27 -5.42
CA ASN A 82 -10.99 -10.80 -6.79
C ASN A 82 -11.11 -11.93 -7.81
N TRP A 83 -10.69 -13.15 -7.49
CA TRP A 83 -10.94 -14.34 -8.33
C TRP A 83 -12.43 -14.61 -8.55
N LYS A 84 -13.31 -14.09 -7.70
CA LYS A 84 -14.77 -14.19 -7.84
C LYS A 84 -15.37 -13.22 -8.88
N ARG A 85 -14.56 -12.33 -9.46
CA ARG A 85 -14.99 -11.41 -10.52
C ARG A 85 -15.26 -12.16 -11.84
N PRO A 86 -15.95 -11.53 -12.80
CA PRO A 86 -16.11 -12.09 -14.13
C PRO A 86 -14.77 -12.50 -14.74
N THR A 87 -14.74 -13.67 -15.40
CA THR A 87 -13.51 -14.27 -15.94
C THR A 87 -12.74 -13.33 -16.87
N ASP A 88 -13.44 -12.58 -17.72
CA ASP A 88 -12.81 -11.62 -18.64
C ASP A 88 -12.12 -10.49 -17.91
N GLU A 89 -12.71 -9.99 -16.80
CA GLU A 89 -12.07 -8.98 -15.96
C GLU A 89 -10.82 -9.56 -15.27
N VAL A 90 -10.91 -10.79 -14.74
CA VAL A 90 -9.77 -11.47 -14.10
C VAL A 90 -8.64 -11.71 -15.10
N ASN A 91 -8.93 -12.25 -16.28
CA ASN A 91 -7.94 -12.47 -17.31
C ASN A 91 -7.22 -11.17 -17.72
N PHE A 92 -7.98 -10.10 -17.86
CA PHE A 92 -7.41 -8.78 -18.13
C PHE A 92 -6.49 -8.30 -16.99
N LEU A 93 -6.95 -8.40 -15.72
CA LEU A 93 -6.16 -8.00 -14.56
C LEU A 93 -4.87 -8.81 -14.42
N MET A 94 -4.89 -10.09 -14.78
CA MET A 94 -3.69 -10.93 -14.79
C MET A 94 -2.72 -10.61 -15.93
N LYS A 95 -3.19 -9.97 -17.01
CA LYS A 95 -2.33 -9.48 -18.09
C LYS A 95 -1.72 -8.11 -17.79
N LEU A 96 -2.36 -7.27 -16.97
CA LEU A 96 -1.89 -5.94 -16.65
C LEU A 96 -0.44 -5.88 -16.13
N PRO A 97 0.03 -6.78 -15.23
CA PRO A 97 1.43 -6.78 -14.80
C PRO A 97 2.41 -6.98 -15.94
N VAL A 98 2.05 -7.79 -16.96
CA VAL A 98 2.91 -8.00 -18.15
C VAL A 98 3.06 -6.69 -18.92
N ASP A 99 1.92 -6.12 -19.34
CA ASP A 99 1.91 -4.87 -20.12
C ASP A 99 2.53 -3.69 -19.35
N PHE A 100 2.41 -3.69 -18.02
CA PHE A 100 2.95 -2.64 -17.17
C PHE A 100 4.47 -2.74 -17.01
N PHE A 101 4.98 -3.92 -16.64
CA PHE A 101 6.40 -4.09 -16.37
C PHE A 101 7.24 -3.99 -17.65
N ASP A 102 6.74 -4.50 -18.78
CA ASP A 102 7.42 -4.36 -20.08
C ASP A 102 7.73 -2.90 -20.45
N VAL A 103 6.85 -1.97 -20.05
CA VAL A 103 7.00 -0.54 -20.36
C VAL A 103 7.66 0.23 -19.21
N PHE A 104 7.43 -0.15 -17.96
CA PHE A 104 7.80 0.68 -16.81
C PHE A 104 9.13 0.28 -16.15
N VAL A 105 9.60 -0.96 -16.30
CA VAL A 105 10.86 -1.41 -15.68
C VAL A 105 12.06 -0.54 -16.08
N PRO A 106 12.26 -0.13 -17.35
CA PRO A 106 13.37 0.77 -17.68
C PRO A 106 13.34 2.09 -16.89
N GLU A 107 12.15 2.70 -16.74
CA GLU A 107 11.99 3.93 -15.97
C GLU A 107 12.23 3.70 -14.45
N LEU A 108 11.85 2.52 -13.93
CA LEU A 108 12.09 2.15 -12.52
C LEU A 108 13.60 2.00 -12.24
N ILE A 109 14.35 1.46 -13.18
CA ILE A 109 15.82 1.36 -13.08
C ILE A 109 16.45 2.74 -13.06
N GLU A 110 16.04 3.64 -13.98
CA GLU A 110 16.54 5.02 -14.03
C GLU A 110 16.25 5.80 -12.74
N GLU A 111 15.07 5.61 -12.14
CA GLU A 111 14.63 6.26 -10.89
C GLU A 111 15.13 5.52 -9.64
N ASN A 112 15.98 4.50 -9.78
CA ASN A 112 16.52 3.68 -8.69
C ASN A 112 15.41 3.03 -7.82
N VAL A 113 14.27 2.65 -8.41
CA VAL A 113 13.15 2.01 -7.71
C VAL A 113 13.27 0.50 -7.80
N ARG A 114 13.20 -0.20 -6.67
CA ARG A 114 13.22 -1.66 -6.60
C ARG A 114 11.79 -2.22 -6.57
N VAL A 115 11.49 -3.15 -7.46
CA VAL A 115 10.22 -3.87 -7.46
C VAL A 115 10.25 -5.03 -6.47
N ASN A 116 9.23 -5.14 -5.64
CA ASN A 116 8.92 -6.33 -4.84
C ASN A 116 7.47 -6.76 -5.08
N VAL A 117 7.19 -8.05 -5.00
CA VAL A 117 5.83 -8.58 -5.11
C VAL A 117 5.59 -9.59 -4.01
N MET A 118 4.56 -9.35 -3.20
CA MET A 118 4.08 -10.25 -2.17
C MET A 118 2.69 -10.81 -2.54
N GLY A 119 2.38 -11.99 -2.03
CA GLY A 119 1.16 -12.74 -2.30
C GLY A 119 1.45 -14.14 -2.82
N TYR A 120 0.41 -14.88 -3.16
CA TYR A 120 0.49 -16.28 -3.60
C TYR A 120 0.81 -16.35 -5.10
N LYS A 121 2.10 -16.19 -5.43
CA LYS A 121 2.59 -16.09 -6.82
C LYS A 121 2.39 -17.39 -7.60
N GLU A 122 2.50 -18.53 -6.94
CA GLU A 122 2.34 -19.88 -7.52
C GLU A 122 0.95 -20.14 -8.14
N PHE A 123 -0.07 -19.39 -7.72
CA PHE A 123 -1.43 -19.48 -8.29
C PHE A 123 -1.70 -18.48 -9.42
N LEU A 124 -0.71 -17.65 -9.78
CA LEU A 124 -0.82 -16.73 -10.89
C LEU A 124 -0.64 -17.46 -12.24
N PRO A 125 -1.22 -16.97 -13.35
CA PRO A 125 -0.90 -17.48 -14.69
C PRO A 125 0.60 -17.36 -15.00
N ALA A 126 1.16 -18.32 -15.72
CA ALA A 126 2.60 -18.39 -15.99
C ALA A 126 3.18 -17.12 -16.63
N HIS A 127 2.41 -16.44 -17.50
CA HIS A 127 2.84 -15.18 -18.10
C HIS A 127 2.97 -14.06 -17.07
N THR A 128 2.06 -14.02 -16.07
CA THR A 128 2.11 -13.04 -14.96
C THR A 128 3.27 -13.35 -14.03
N GLN A 129 3.48 -14.63 -13.66
CA GLN A 129 4.62 -15.04 -12.84
C GLN A 129 5.94 -14.60 -13.48
N LYS A 130 6.14 -14.92 -14.77
CA LYS A 130 7.35 -14.55 -15.49
C LYS A 130 7.58 -13.03 -15.54
N ALA A 131 6.53 -12.23 -15.77
CA ALA A 131 6.64 -10.78 -15.79
C ALA A 131 7.06 -10.20 -14.42
N VAL A 132 6.46 -10.73 -13.34
CA VAL A 132 6.80 -10.36 -11.95
C VAL A 132 8.25 -10.72 -11.63
N GLU A 133 8.67 -11.97 -11.91
CA GLU A 133 10.03 -12.42 -11.65
C GLU A 133 11.06 -11.60 -12.43
N ASN A 134 10.80 -11.31 -13.71
CA ASN A 134 11.66 -10.47 -14.53
C ASN A 134 11.78 -9.05 -13.97
N ALA A 135 10.67 -8.43 -13.55
CA ALA A 135 10.69 -7.08 -12.98
C ALA A 135 11.49 -7.03 -11.67
N MET A 136 11.29 -7.99 -10.78
CA MET A 136 12.06 -8.10 -9.54
C MET A 136 13.55 -8.31 -9.81
N GLU A 137 13.91 -9.21 -10.73
CA GLU A 137 15.31 -9.51 -11.07
C GLU A 137 16.01 -8.30 -11.71
N GLN A 138 15.36 -7.60 -12.64
CA GLN A 138 15.95 -6.44 -13.32
C GLN A 138 16.16 -5.22 -12.40
N THR A 139 15.40 -5.13 -11.30
CA THR A 139 15.46 -4.00 -10.36
C THR A 139 16.11 -4.36 -9.01
N LYS A 140 16.62 -5.57 -8.84
CA LYS A 140 17.12 -6.08 -7.54
C LYS A 140 18.28 -5.28 -6.95
N GLU A 141 19.11 -4.68 -7.81
CA GLU A 141 20.27 -3.87 -7.40
C GLU A 141 19.89 -2.42 -7.06
N ASN A 142 18.62 -2.02 -7.32
CA ASN A 142 18.15 -0.68 -6.96
C ASN A 142 18.02 -0.54 -5.46
N THR A 143 18.44 0.61 -4.94
CA THR A 143 18.56 0.91 -3.50
C THR A 143 17.62 2.02 -3.02
N GLY A 144 16.83 2.59 -3.90
CA GLY A 144 15.86 3.64 -3.59
C GLY A 144 14.53 3.09 -3.09
N LEU A 145 13.42 3.73 -3.49
CA LEU A 145 12.08 3.31 -3.08
C LEU A 145 11.81 1.85 -3.46
N ILE A 146 11.22 1.08 -2.54
CA ILE A 146 10.69 -0.26 -2.81
C ILE A 146 9.23 -0.12 -3.23
N LEU A 147 8.94 -0.40 -4.51
CA LEU A 147 7.57 -0.51 -5.03
C LEU A 147 7.08 -1.95 -4.82
N ASN A 148 6.27 -2.16 -3.80
CA ASN A 148 5.78 -3.46 -3.38
C ASN A 148 4.34 -3.68 -3.86
N PHE A 149 4.10 -4.69 -4.68
CA PHE A 149 2.76 -5.05 -5.13
C PHE A 149 2.20 -6.23 -4.32
N ALA A 150 1.06 -6.03 -3.66
CA ALA A 150 0.26 -7.11 -3.10
C ALA A 150 -0.62 -7.70 -4.22
N LEU A 151 -0.18 -8.82 -4.80
CA LEU A 151 -0.79 -9.49 -5.94
C LEU A 151 -1.24 -10.90 -5.55
N ASN A 152 -2.51 -11.20 -5.74
CA ASN A 152 -3.15 -12.42 -5.20
C ASN A 152 -2.91 -12.55 -3.68
N TYR A 153 -3.15 -11.44 -2.98
CA TYR A 153 -2.89 -11.29 -1.56
C TYR A 153 -4.18 -11.21 -0.75
N GLY A 154 -4.14 -11.74 0.47
CA GLY A 154 -5.19 -11.58 1.47
C GLY A 154 -4.64 -11.88 2.86
N SER A 155 -4.76 -10.92 3.79
CA SER A 155 -4.10 -11.00 5.10
C SER A 155 -4.55 -12.18 5.96
N ARG A 156 -5.82 -12.58 5.91
CA ARG A 156 -6.27 -13.77 6.65
C ARG A 156 -5.56 -15.04 6.17
N ALA A 157 -5.36 -15.19 4.86
CA ALA A 157 -4.64 -16.32 4.31
C ALA A 157 -3.15 -16.24 4.68
N GLU A 158 -2.53 -15.05 4.59
CA GLU A 158 -1.15 -14.81 5.01
C GLU A 158 -0.93 -15.23 6.48
N ILE A 159 -1.80 -14.78 7.40
CA ILE A 159 -1.73 -15.12 8.82
C ILE A 159 -1.80 -16.64 9.02
N LEU A 160 -2.72 -17.32 8.32
CA LEU A 160 -2.84 -18.78 8.41
C LEU A 160 -1.60 -19.49 7.85
N THR A 161 -0.98 -18.96 6.80
CA THR A 161 0.29 -19.49 6.26
C THR A 161 1.38 -19.33 7.31
N ALA A 162 1.58 -18.16 7.88
CA ALA A 162 2.56 -17.90 8.93
C ALA A 162 2.37 -18.83 10.15
N VAL A 163 1.12 -19.03 10.58
CA VAL A 163 0.79 -19.98 11.67
C VAL A 163 1.19 -21.41 11.30
N ASN A 164 0.91 -21.86 10.07
CA ASN A 164 1.27 -23.20 9.63
C ASN A 164 2.79 -23.40 9.54
N ASP A 165 3.53 -22.38 9.10
CA ASP A 165 5.00 -22.41 9.05
C ASP A 165 5.58 -22.53 10.47
N ILE A 166 5.08 -21.75 11.42
CA ILE A 166 5.46 -21.81 12.85
C ILE A 166 5.14 -23.18 13.45
N VAL A 167 3.96 -23.74 13.15
CA VAL A 167 3.58 -25.11 13.60
C VAL A 167 4.52 -26.16 13.00
N ALA A 168 4.96 -26.00 11.75
CA ALA A 168 5.93 -26.91 11.14
C ALA A 168 7.29 -26.85 11.84
N LEU A 169 7.79 -25.64 12.14
CA LEU A 169 9.03 -25.42 12.90
C LEU A 169 8.94 -25.98 14.34
N ALA A 170 7.78 -25.83 15.00
CA ALA A 170 7.58 -26.41 16.32
C ALA A 170 7.66 -27.95 16.30
N LYS A 171 7.13 -28.58 15.25
CA LYS A 171 7.17 -30.05 15.10
C LYS A 171 8.58 -30.58 14.78
N SER A 172 9.40 -29.81 14.08
CA SER A 172 10.80 -30.17 13.81
C SER A 172 11.76 -29.90 14.98
N GLY A 173 11.33 -29.15 15.99
CA GLY A 173 12.16 -28.76 17.13
C GLY A 173 13.03 -27.52 16.86
N ASP A 174 12.76 -26.78 15.77
CA ASP A 174 13.54 -25.64 15.34
C ASP A 174 12.95 -24.28 15.81
N LEU A 175 11.84 -24.33 16.57
CA LEU A 175 11.19 -23.12 17.10
C LEU A 175 11.75 -22.77 18.48
N PRO A 176 11.93 -21.48 18.83
CA PRO A 176 12.18 -21.06 20.21
C PRO A 176 11.02 -21.43 21.13
N ASP A 177 11.26 -21.49 22.43
CA ASP A 177 10.28 -21.93 23.44
C ASP A 177 8.98 -21.09 23.45
N GLU A 178 9.06 -19.84 22.98
CA GLU A 178 7.91 -18.91 22.91
C GLU A 178 7.91 -18.19 21.56
N VAL A 179 6.72 -17.99 20.99
CA VAL A 179 6.48 -17.19 19.78
C VAL A 179 6.09 -15.78 20.18
N ASP A 180 6.97 -14.82 19.94
CA ASP A 180 6.72 -13.40 20.14
C ASP A 180 6.25 -12.71 18.83
N GLU A 181 5.91 -11.42 18.91
CA GLU A 181 5.49 -10.64 17.74
C GLU A 181 6.56 -10.60 16.65
N LYS A 182 7.84 -10.54 17.00
CA LYS A 182 8.95 -10.52 16.06
C LYS A 182 9.07 -11.83 15.31
N THR A 183 8.99 -12.95 16.02
CA THR A 183 8.98 -14.29 15.43
C THR A 183 7.81 -14.44 14.47
N PHE A 184 6.61 -14.07 14.88
CA PHE A 184 5.43 -14.16 14.01
C PHE A 184 5.57 -13.25 12.77
N SER A 185 5.97 -11.99 12.95
CA SER A 185 6.14 -11.02 11.87
C SER A 185 7.19 -11.45 10.84
N SER A 186 8.23 -12.21 11.27
CA SER A 186 9.24 -12.76 10.35
C SER A 186 8.69 -13.81 9.37
N HIS A 187 7.52 -14.38 9.64
CA HIS A 187 6.81 -15.32 8.77
C HIS A 187 5.75 -14.64 7.88
N LEU A 188 5.54 -13.33 8.02
CA LEU A 188 4.64 -12.58 7.15
C LEU A 188 5.34 -12.21 5.83
N MET A 189 4.54 -11.99 4.78
CA MET A 189 5.05 -11.68 3.44
C MET A 189 5.81 -10.35 3.38
N THR A 190 5.49 -9.42 4.29
CA THR A 190 6.17 -8.12 4.43
C THR A 190 7.55 -8.24 5.09
N ALA A 191 7.91 -9.38 5.67
CA ALA A 191 9.27 -9.61 6.21
C ALA A 191 10.37 -9.41 5.16
N SER A 192 10.05 -9.63 3.87
CA SER A 192 10.96 -9.37 2.74
C SER A 192 11.36 -7.90 2.58
N LEU A 193 10.64 -6.97 3.21
CA LEU A 193 10.92 -5.53 3.19
C LEU A 193 11.95 -5.12 4.26
N GLY A 194 12.24 -6.02 5.19
CA GLY A 194 13.11 -5.79 6.36
C GLY A 194 12.33 -5.30 7.59
N GLU A 195 12.81 -5.68 8.78
CA GLU A 195 12.14 -5.46 10.07
C GLU A 195 11.68 -4.00 10.30
N ALA A 196 12.46 -3.03 9.88
CA ALA A 196 12.13 -1.60 10.07
C ALA A 196 11.07 -1.06 9.10
N LEU A 197 10.76 -1.78 8.02
CA LEU A 197 9.90 -1.31 6.93
C LEU A 197 8.71 -2.23 6.65
N GLN A 198 8.54 -3.31 7.42
CA GLN A 198 7.48 -4.29 7.16
C GLN A 198 6.08 -3.78 7.47
N ASP A 199 5.95 -2.82 8.41
CA ASP A 199 4.68 -2.26 8.85
C ASP A 199 4.47 -0.87 8.25
N PRO A 200 3.32 -0.61 7.58
CA PRO A 200 3.04 0.71 7.04
C PRO A 200 2.82 1.75 8.14
N ASP A 201 3.39 2.93 7.94
CA ASP A 201 3.09 4.10 8.77
C ASP A 201 1.73 4.72 8.42
N LEU A 202 1.39 4.70 7.12
CA LEU A 202 0.19 5.30 6.57
C LEU A 202 -0.50 4.34 5.61
N LEU A 203 -1.80 4.10 5.83
CA LEU A 203 -2.67 3.40 4.89
C LEU A 203 -3.61 4.40 4.24
N ILE A 204 -3.58 4.46 2.91
CA ILE A 204 -4.47 5.29 2.09
C ILE A 204 -5.50 4.39 1.42
N ARG A 205 -6.78 4.77 1.44
CA ARG A 205 -7.81 4.14 0.61
C ARG A 205 -8.58 5.17 -0.18
N THR A 206 -8.68 4.95 -1.49
CA THR A 206 -9.43 5.78 -2.42
C THR A 206 -10.88 5.33 -2.57
N SER A 207 -11.76 6.19 -3.12
CA SER A 207 -13.13 5.93 -3.55
C SER A 207 -14.21 5.94 -2.46
N GLY A 208 -13.97 6.56 -1.29
CA GLY A 208 -14.98 6.77 -0.25
C GLY A 208 -15.36 5.54 0.57
N GLU A 209 -14.63 4.44 0.43
CA GLU A 209 -14.86 3.22 1.22
C GLU A 209 -13.94 3.20 2.45
N GLU A 210 -14.52 3.06 3.65
CA GLU A 210 -13.81 3.15 4.93
C GLU A 210 -13.57 1.77 5.57
N ARG A 211 -13.21 0.78 4.78
CA ARG A 211 -12.84 -0.58 5.23
C ARG A 211 -11.50 -1.01 4.67
N ILE A 212 -10.83 -1.97 5.30
CA ILE A 212 -9.47 -2.43 4.97
C ILE A 212 -9.47 -3.59 3.97
N SER A 213 -10.60 -4.25 3.76
CA SER A 213 -10.80 -5.30 2.76
C SER A 213 -9.74 -6.41 2.79
N ASN A 214 -9.43 -6.93 3.99
CA ASN A 214 -8.46 -8.02 4.17
C ASN A 214 -7.03 -7.67 3.73
N PHE A 215 -6.65 -6.39 3.83
CA PHE A 215 -5.32 -5.90 3.47
C PHE A 215 -4.49 -5.61 4.72
N LEU A 216 -3.33 -6.27 4.87
CA LEU A 216 -2.29 -6.03 5.87
C LEU A 216 -2.81 -5.96 7.33
N LEU A 217 -3.76 -6.83 7.73
CA LEU A 217 -4.45 -6.75 9.03
C LEU A 217 -3.49 -6.72 10.23
N TRP A 218 -2.41 -7.48 10.20
CA TRP A 218 -1.40 -7.49 11.25
C TRP A 218 -0.56 -6.22 11.23
N GLN A 219 -0.06 -5.88 10.07
CA GLN A 219 0.95 -4.85 9.87
C GLN A 219 0.40 -3.42 10.07
N ILE A 220 -0.91 -3.21 9.87
CA ILE A 220 -1.55 -1.89 10.04
C ILE A 220 -2.04 -1.60 11.44
N ALA A 221 -1.69 -2.42 12.42
CA ALA A 221 -2.19 -2.26 13.81
C ALA A 221 -1.94 -0.86 14.38
N TYR A 222 -0.88 -0.19 13.97
CA TYR A 222 -0.52 1.18 14.40
C TYR A 222 -0.40 2.17 13.24
N SER A 223 -0.88 1.81 12.04
CA SER A 223 -0.88 2.71 10.89
C SER A 223 -1.88 3.84 11.06
N GLU A 224 -1.52 5.03 10.59
CA GLU A 224 -2.49 6.09 10.38
C GLU A 224 -3.33 5.80 9.15
N LEU A 225 -4.65 6.08 9.22
CA LEU A 225 -5.58 5.78 8.14
C LEU A 225 -6.04 7.09 7.48
N PHE A 226 -5.96 7.12 6.14
CA PHE A 226 -6.45 8.21 5.32
C PHE A 226 -7.44 7.71 4.27
N PHE A 227 -8.66 8.21 4.30
CA PHE A 227 -9.72 7.86 3.35
C PHE A 227 -10.06 9.07 2.49
N THR A 228 -10.26 8.86 1.17
CA THR A 228 -10.65 9.91 0.24
C THR A 228 -11.73 9.42 -0.72
N ASP A 229 -12.66 10.31 -1.08
CA ASP A 229 -13.73 10.04 -2.05
C ASP A 229 -13.23 9.96 -3.50
N LYS A 230 -11.99 10.42 -3.77
CA LYS A 230 -11.40 10.35 -5.10
C LYS A 230 -11.21 8.90 -5.53
N TYR A 231 -11.52 8.62 -6.79
CA TYR A 231 -11.17 7.34 -7.40
C TYR A 231 -9.67 7.26 -7.67
N TRP A 232 -9.09 6.07 -7.59
CA TRP A 232 -7.65 5.88 -7.80
C TRP A 232 -7.10 6.53 -9.10
N PRO A 233 -7.76 6.43 -10.28
CA PRO A 233 -7.26 7.11 -11.49
C PRO A 233 -7.23 8.65 -11.39
N ASP A 234 -8.04 9.25 -10.51
CA ASP A 234 -8.09 10.70 -10.29
C ASP A 234 -7.28 11.15 -9.05
N PHE A 235 -6.63 10.22 -8.34
CA PHE A 235 -5.77 10.50 -7.17
C PHE A 235 -4.46 11.12 -7.65
N THR A 236 -4.17 12.34 -7.25
CA THR A 236 -3.04 13.12 -7.73
C THR A 236 -1.85 13.11 -6.76
N THR A 237 -0.71 13.66 -7.19
CA THR A 237 0.44 13.92 -6.33
C THR A 237 0.11 14.85 -5.16
N THR A 238 -0.74 15.85 -5.38
CA THR A 238 -1.23 16.74 -4.31
C THR A 238 -2.07 15.97 -3.29
N ASP A 239 -2.84 14.97 -3.71
CA ASP A 239 -3.62 14.14 -2.78
C ASP A 239 -2.70 13.23 -1.93
N LEU A 240 -1.61 12.75 -2.50
CA LEU A 240 -0.58 12.04 -1.75
C LEU A 240 0.07 12.95 -0.71
N GLU A 241 0.41 14.18 -1.09
CA GLU A 241 0.93 15.18 -0.17
C GLU A 241 -0.06 15.53 0.95
N GLU A 242 -1.37 15.67 0.64
CA GLU A 242 -2.42 15.87 1.66
C GLU A 242 -2.49 14.69 2.64
N ALA A 243 -2.40 13.45 2.14
CA ALA A 243 -2.39 12.27 2.99
C ALA A 243 -1.16 12.24 3.92
N ILE A 244 0.03 12.57 3.40
CA ILE A 244 1.26 12.67 4.18
C ILE A 244 1.17 13.84 5.17
N GLY A 245 0.64 15.01 4.77
CA GLY A 245 0.40 16.14 5.66
C GLY A 245 -0.52 15.77 6.83
N SER A 246 -1.58 15.00 6.56
CA SER A 246 -2.46 14.47 7.61
C SER A 246 -1.70 13.54 8.59
N TYR A 247 -0.81 12.69 8.08
CA TYR A 247 0.06 11.85 8.90
C TYR A 247 1.01 12.70 9.76
N GLN A 248 1.62 13.74 9.20
CA GLN A 248 2.56 14.64 9.89
C GLN A 248 1.93 15.43 11.04
N LEU A 249 0.61 15.62 11.03
CA LEU A 249 -0.12 16.32 12.09
C LEU A 249 -0.47 15.40 13.27
N ARG A 250 -0.40 14.08 13.08
CA ARG A 250 -0.79 13.12 14.12
C ARG A 250 0.38 12.78 15.02
N ASN A 251 0.17 12.87 16.34
CA ASN A 251 1.11 12.40 17.33
C ASN A 251 0.94 10.90 17.56
N ARG A 252 1.83 10.07 17.02
CA ARG A 252 1.84 8.61 17.28
C ARG A 252 2.22 8.36 18.74
N ARG A 253 1.25 7.91 19.56
CA ARG A 253 1.44 7.71 21.01
C ARG A 253 1.82 6.29 21.39
N PHE A 254 1.70 5.30 20.52
CA PHE A 254 1.96 3.86 20.82
C PHE A 254 1.49 3.43 22.22
N GLY A 255 0.32 3.95 22.67
CA GLY A 255 -0.20 3.69 24.00
C GLY A 255 0.40 4.50 25.17
N GLY A 256 1.39 5.37 24.93
CA GLY A 256 2.00 6.23 25.95
C GLY A 256 1.16 7.44 26.31
N LEU A 257 1.24 7.87 27.60
CA LEU A 257 0.66 9.14 28.08
C LEU A 257 1.59 10.30 27.71
N LYS A 258 1.04 11.51 27.49
CA LYS A 258 1.89 12.71 27.46
C LYS A 258 2.52 12.89 28.84
N ASP A 259 3.83 13.07 28.93
CA ASP A 259 4.45 13.64 30.12
C ASP A 259 3.89 15.05 30.33
N THR A 260 2.97 15.18 31.27
CA THR A 260 2.47 16.47 31.74
C THR A 260 3.49 17.06 32.74
N THR A 261 4.70 17.31 32.26
CA THR A 261 5.69 18.06 33.05
C THR A 261 6.30 19.13 32.17
N GLU A 262 5.55 20.23 32.02
CA GLU A 262 6.14 21.58 31.87
C GLU A 262 5.02 22.61 32.13
N GLY A 263 5.18 23.32 33.26
CA GLY A 263 4.76 24.70 33.40
C GLY A 263 3.47 25.03 34.10
N ASP A 264 3.43 24.90 35.41
CA ASP A 264 2.83 25.94 36.27
C ASP A 264 3.81 26.22 37.41
N ALA A 265 4.60 27.24 37.23
CA ALA A 265 5.29 27.98 38.30
C ALA A 265 5.29 29.45 37.90
#